data_3fec61d99404b3cf742fe3dcc5fce9d2
#
_entry.id   3fec61d99404b3cf742fe3dcc5fce9d2
#
_cell.length_a   1.000
_cell.length_b   1.000
_cell.length_c   1.000
_cell.angle_alpha   90.00
_cell.angle_beta   90.00
_cell.angle_gamma   90.00
#
_symmetry.space_group_name_H-M   'P 1'
#
loop_
_entity.id
_entity.type
_entity.pdbx_description
1 polymer ?
#
loop_
_entity_poly.entity_id
_entity_poly.type
_entity_poly.pdbx_seq_one_letter_code
_entity_poly.pdbx_strand_id
1 'polypeptide(L)'
;MEIRPARPTDDMGLVSLIYSAGPELYDFIYKTDRHDARDYIAYEFQSGRGFCGHHNVTVAVQDGAVIGTGCFYGARQYGRLTLGTAINMFKFYGPIHIWPVLARSGHIGSVMKKPKKNELYLSNFGVAASQRSTGVGSTMINTKVAEARQQGYGVFGLDVADTNPRAEKLYRKLGLQMIEFKKFSGRRQGMQIPNSKKLELRLEKM
;
A
#
# COMPACT_ATOMS: atom_id res chain seq x y z
N MET A 1 14.75 12.37 11.31
CA MET A 1 13.59 11.68 10.72
C MET A 1 13.09 10.64 11.71
N GLU A 2 11.80 10.67 12.04
CA GLU A 2 11.10 9.74 12.91
C GLU A 2 10.24 8.78 12.07
N ILE A 3 10.24 7.48 12.39
CA ILE A 3 9.35 6.49 11.80
C ILE A 3 8.38 6.03 12.88
N ARG A 4 7.08 6.26 12.69
CA ARG A 4 6.03 5.99 13.68
C ARG A 4 4.70 5.56 13.04
N PRO A 5 3.76 5.01 13.81
CA PRO A 5 2.37 4.88 13.37
C PRO A 5 1.78 6.24 13.00
N ALA A 6 0.91 6.25 11.97
CA ALA A 6 0.19 7.46 11.60
C ALA A 6 -0.82 7.87 12.67
N ARG A 7 -1.10 9.17 12.73
CA ARG A 7 -2.15 9.79 13.57
C ARG A 7 -3.26 10.32 12.67
N PRO A 8 -4.50 10.46 13.16
CA PRO A 8 -5.58 11.07 12.38
C PRO A 8 -5.24 12.46 11.82
N THR A 9 -4.37 13.19 12.53
CA THR A 9 -3.91 14.55 12.16
C THR A 9 -2.84 14.60 11.08
N ASP A 10 -2.31 13.45 10.63
CA ASP A 10 -1.31 13.37 9.58
C ASP A 10 -1.92 13.42 8.16
N ASP A 11 -3.21 13.64 8.00
CA ASP A 11 -3.95 13.55 6.74
C ASP A 11 -3.47 14.53 5.66
N MET A 12 -3.02 15.75 6.06
CA MET A 12 -2.47 16.73 5.13
C MET A 12 -1.23 16.19 4.42
N GLY A 13 -1.37 15.91 3.13
CA GLY A 13 -0.30 15.36 2.28
C GLY A 13 -0.19 13.83 2.29
N LEU A 14 -0.59 13.13 3.37
CA LEU A 14 -0.49 11.68 3.48
C LEU A 14 -1.41 10.96 2.48
N VAL A 15 -2.63 11.44 2.27
CA VAL A 15 -3.56 10.91 1.25
C VAL A 15 -2.92 10.93 -0.15
N SER A 16 -2.23 12.03 -0.48
CA SER A 16 -1.51 12.14 -1.76
C SER A 16 -0.35 11.17 -1.85
N LEU A 17 0.35 10.90 -0.75
CA LEU A 17 1.44 9.92 -0.70
C LEU A 17 0.91 8.49 -0.88
N ILE A 18 -0.17 8.14 -0.19
CA ILE A 18 -0.84 6.83 -0.36
C ILE A 18 -1.30 6.66 -1.81
N TYR A 19 -2.00 7.65 -2.36
CA TYR A 19 -2.47 7.63 -3.75
C TYR A 19 -1.32 7.47 -4.75
N SER A 20 -0.16 8.11 -4.50
CA SER A 20 1.01 8.05 -5.37
C SER A 20 1.64 6.66 -5.48
N ALA A 21 1.29 5.73 -4.59
CA ALA A 21 1.78 4.35 -4.64
C ALA A 21 1.21 3.53 -5.81
N GLY A 22 0.06 3.95 -6.37
CA GLY A 22 -0.56 3.27 -7.51
C GLY A 22 -1.80 4.02 -8.03
N PRO A 23 -1.62 5.22 -8.61
CA PRO A 23 -2.74 6.08 -9.01
C PRO A 23 -3.74 5.38 -9.93
N GLU A 24 -3.22 4.62 -10.92
CA GLU A 24 -4.04 3.93 -11.90
C GLU A 24 -4.92 2.86 -11.24
N LEU A 25 -4.37 2.12 -10.26
CA LEU A 25 -5.10 1.08 -9.53
C LEU A 25 -6.16 1.71 -8.60
N TYR A 26 -5.80 2.78 -7.90
CA TYR A 26 -6.75 3.50 -7.04
C TYR A 26 -7.91 4.09 -7.84
N ASP A 27 -7.62 4.75 -8.96
CA ASP A 27 -8.65 5.30 -9.83
C ASP A 27 -9.52 4.20 -10.46
N PHE A 28 -8.91 3.10 -10.88
CA PHE A 28 -9.65 1.96 -11.40
C PHE A 28 -10.69 1.47 -10.40
N ILE A 29 -10.32 1.33 -9.14
CA ILE A 29 -11.17 0.73 -8.11
C ILE A 29 -12.17 1.75 -7.57
N TYR A 30 -11.69 2.89 -7.09
CA TYR A 30 -12.41 3.79 -6.20
C TYR A 30 -13.04 4.99 -6.89
N LYS A 31 -12.52 5.42 -8.04
CA LYS A 31 -13.07 6.58 -8.74
C LYS A 31 -14.44 6.26 -9.36
N THR A 32 -15.39 7.15 -9.11
CA THR A 32 -16.75 7.13 -9.68
C THR A 32 -17.06 8.50 -10.28
N ASP A 33 -18.23 8.66 -10.87
CA ASP A 33 -18.68 9.97 -11.40
C ASP A 33 -18.92 11.00 -10.29
N ARG A 34 -19.03 10.54 -9.02
CA ARG A 34 -19.33 11.38 -7.85
C ARG A 34 -18.14 11.61 -6.94
N HIS A 35 -17.16 10.73 -6.96
CA HIS A 35 -16.04 10.74 -6.00
C HIS A 35 -14.71 10.47 -6.71
N ASP A 36 -13.70 11.23 -6.33
CA ASP A 36 -12.30 10.91 -6.65
C ASP A 36 -11.79 9.76 -5.77
N ALA A 37 -10.78 9.05 -6.23
CA ALA A 37 -10.17 7.98 -5.43
C ALA A 37 -9.54 8.51 -4.14
N ARG A 38 -9.04 9.75 -4.14
CA ARG A 38 -8.46 10.39 -2.95
C ARG A 38 -9.50 10.66 -1.88
N ASP A 39 -10.76 10.95 -2.25
CA ASP A 39 -11.85 11.17 -1.28
C ASP A 39 -12.09 9.89 -0.47
N TYR A 40 -12.09 8.73 -1.16
CA TYR A 40 -12.21 7.44 -0.48
C TYR A 40 -10.98 7.12 0.40
N ILE A 41 -9.76 7.39 -0.09
CA ILE A 41 -8.54 7.18 0.70
C ILE A 41 -8.56 8.05 1.96
N ALA A 42 -8.96 9.31 1.86
CA ALA A 42 -9.10 10.21 3.00
C ALA A 42 -10.14 9.70 4.01
N TYR A 43 -11.29 9.25 3.52
CA TYR A 43 -12.33 8.65 4.35
C TYR A 43 -11.83 7.40 5.08
N GLU A 44 -11.18 6.47 4.35
CA GLU A 44 -10.63 5.25 4.95
C GLU A 44 -9.53 5.57 5.97
N PHE A 45 -8.67 6.54 5.67
CA PHE A 45 -7.62 7.00 6.59
C PHE A 45 -8.22 7.49 7.92
N GLN A 46 -9.20 8.38 7.87
CA GLN A 46 -9.86 8.92 9.05
C GLN A 46 -10.63 7.85 9.84
N SER A 47 -11.20 6.85 9.17
CA SER A 47 -11.90 5.74 9.84
C SER A 47 -11.00 4.90 10.75
N GLY A 48 -9.69 4.93 10.56
CA GLY A 48 -8.69 4.10 11.23
C GLY A 48 -8.68 2.63 10.82
N ARG A 49 -9.62 2.19 9.98
CA ARG A 49 -9.79 0.79 9.55
C ARG A 49 -9.38 0.60 8.10
N GLY A 50 -9.11 -0.65 7.70
CA GLY A 50 -8.75 -1.00 6.33
C GLY A 50 -7.27 -0.77 6.01
N PHE A 51 -6.91 -0.94 4.73
CA PHE A 51 -5.51 -0.86 4.30
C PHE A 51 -4.94 0.56 4.33
N CYS A 52 -5.77 1.58 4.18
CA CYS A 52 -5.37 2.99 4.26
C CYS A 52 -5.69 3.63 5.61
N GLY A 53 -6.35 2.92 6.55
CA GLY A 53 -6.71 3.45 7.87
C GLY A 53 -5.49 3.81 8.72
N HIS A 54 -5.51 4.97 9.41
CA HIS A 54 -4.35 5.49 10.14
C HIS A 54 -3.75 4.49 11.15
N HIS A 55 -4.55 3.59 11.75
CA HIS A 55 -4.02 2.54 12.63
C HIS A 55 -3.12 1.51 11.94
N ASN A 56 -3.16 1.42 10.60
CA ASN A 56 -2.41 0.43 9.83
C ASN A 56 -1.32 1.06 8.95
N VAL A 57 -1.22 2.38 8.96
CA VAL A 57 -0.24 3.15 8.20
C VAL A 57 0.93 3.54 9.08
N THR A 58 2.14 3.34 8.58
CA THR A 58 3.39 3.85 9.16
C THR A 58 3.84 5.07 8.34
N VAL A 59 4.28 6.11 9.03
CA VAL A 59 4.80 7.34 8.40
C VAL A 59 6.26 7.59 8.75
N ALA A 60 6.98 8.22 7.84
CA ALA A 60 8.24 8.90 8.12
C ALA A 60 7.96 10.40 8.24
N VAL A 61 8.40 11.00 9.34
CA VAL A 61 8.20 12.42 9.65
C VAL A 61 9.54 13.11 9.79
N GLN A 62 9.68 14.26 9.19
CA GLN A 62 10.84 15.13 9.34
C GLN A 62 10.36 16.59 9.43
N ASP A 63 10.88 17.31 10.42
CA ASP A 63 10.53 18.73 10.67
C ASP A 63 9.02 18.98 10.75
N GLY A 64 8.29 18.03 11.36
CA GLY A 64 6.84 18.06 11.51
C GLY A 64 6.05 17.66 10.25
N ALA A 65 6.69 17.47 9.12
CA ALA A 65 6.04 17.08 7.87
C ALA A 65 6.12 15.57 7.61
N VAL A 66 5.02 14.97 7.11
CA VAL A 66 5.02 13.59 6.64
C VAL A 66 5.69 13.53 5.27
N ILE A 67 6.80 12.79 5.19
CA ILE A 67 7.63 12.66 3.99
C ILE A 67 7.62 11.26 3.38
N GLY A 68 7.04 10.28 4.07
CA GLY A 68 6.92 8.90 3.58
C GLY A 68 5.78 8.15 4.25
N THR A 69 5.26 7.14 3.58
CA THR A 69 4.16 6.29 4.05
C THR A 69 4.36 4.84 3.62
N GLY A 70 3.78 3.92 4.38
CA GLY A 70 3.67 2.51 4.01
C GLY A 70 2.75 1.74 4.95
N CYS A 71 2.05 0.74 4.42
CA CYS A 71 1.23 -0.17 5.21
C CYS A 71 1.92 -1.53 5.30
N PHE A 72 2.27 -1.96 6.52
CA PHE A 72 2.99 -3.20 6.80
C PHE A 72 2.08 -4.16 7.55
N TYR A 73 1.84 -5.35 6.99
CA TYR A 73 0.96 -6.34 7.60
C TYR A 73 1.33 -7.78 7.23
N GLY A 74 1.01 -8.70 8.12
CA GLY A 74 1.14 -10.13 7.87
C GLY A 74 -0.21 -10.79 7.54
N ALA A 75 -0.17 -12.11 7.30
CA ALA A 75 -1.36 -12.89 6.95
C ALA A 75 -2.48 -12.82 8.00
N ARG A 76 -2.13 -12.66 9.29
CA ARG A 76 -3.12 -12.56 10.38
C ARG A 76 -3.93 -11.26 10.33
N GLN A 77 -3.30 -10.15 9.95
CA GLN A 77 -3.97 -8.85 9.86
C GLN A 77 -4.78 -8.72 8.56
N TYR A 78 -4.41 -9.42 7.49
CA TYR A 78 -5.00 -9.28 6.17
C TYR A 78 -6.53 -9.37 6.16
N GLY A 79 -7.12 -10.38 6.84
CA GLY A 79 -8.56 -10.54 6.93
C GLY A 79 -9.27 -9.35 7.58
N ARG A 80 -8.71 -8.83 8.67
CA ARG A 80 -9.23 -7.64 9.37
C ARG A 80 -9.13 -6.39 8.50
N LEU A 81 -8.02 -6.22 7.77
CA LEU A 81 -7.84 -5.08 6.85
C LEU A 81 -8.86 -5.15 5.71
N THR A 82 -9.01 -6.32 5.09
CA THR A 82 -9.99 -6.55 4.01
C THR A 82 -11.42 -6.24 4.47
N LEU A 83 -11.81 -6.74 5.64
CA LEU A 83 -13.12 -6.45 6.21
C LEU A 83 -13.30 -4.96 6.52
N GLY A 84 -12.27 -4.31 7.07
CA GLY A 84 -12.27 -2.87 7.34
C GLY A 84 -12.49 -2.04 6.08
N THR A 85 -11.75 -2.34 5.01
CA THR A 85 -11.93 -1.69 3.69
C THR A 85 -13.32 -1.94 3.12
N ALA A 86 -13.85 -3.17 3.21
CA ALA A 86 -15.20 -3.49 2.72
C ALA A 86 -16.29 -2.69 3.46
N ILE A 87 -16.18 -2.59 4.79
CA ILE A 87 -17.10 -1.78 5.61
C ILE A 87 -17.00 -0.29 5.21
N ASN A 88 -15.78 0.22 5.02
CA ASN A 88 -15.55 1.61 4.61
C ASN A 88 -16.15 1.89 3.22
N MET A 89 -15.94 0.98 2.25
CA MET A 89 -16.55 1.11 0.92
C MET A 89 -18.08 1.18 1.02
N PHE A 90 -18.70 0.28 1.80
CA PHE A 90 -20.14 0.30 1.99
C PHE A 90 -20.65 1.62 2.59
N LYS A 91 -19.96 2.12 3.62
CA LYS A 91 -20.34 3.40 4.28
C LYS A 91 -20.13 4.62 3.39
N PHE A 92 -19.06 4.63 2.59
CA PHE A 92 -18.69 5.78 1.75
C PHE A 92 -19.57 5.87 0.50
N TYR A 93 -19.74 4.76 -0.24
CA TYR A 93 -20.49 4.74 -1.50
C TYR A 93 -21.98 4.48 -1.30
N GLY A 94 -22.39 3.94 -0.16
CA GLY A 94 -23.77 3.53 0.10
C GLY A 94 -24.23 2.31 -0.70
N PRO A 95 -25.42 1.77 -0.39
CA PRO A 95 -25.87 0.48 -0.93
C PRO A 95 -26.14 0.49 -2.44
N ILE A 96 -26.41 1.66 -3.03
CA ILE A 96 -26.72 1.76 -4.46
C ILE A 96 -25.44 1.90 -5.29
N HIS A 97 -24.47 2.68 -4.85
CA HIS A 97 -23.29 3.05 -5.66
C HIS A 97 -22.06 2.17 -5.39
N ILE A 98 -22.12 1.26 -4.42
CA ILE A 98 -21.00 0.39 -4.07
C ILE A 98 -20.71 -0.71 -5.12
N TRP A 99 -21.71 -1.18 -5.85
CA TRP A 99 -21.60 -2.36 -6.71
C TRP A 99 -20.50 -2.29 -7.77
N PRO A 100 -20.35 -1.19 -8.53
CA PRO A 100 -19.24 -1.05 -9.49
C PRO A 100 -17.87 -1.07 -8.80
N VAL A 101 -17.77 -0.54 -7.58
CA VAL A 101 -16.52 -0.51 -6.80
C VAL A 101 -16.16 -1.93 -6.33
N LEU A 102 -17.13 -2.70 -5.81
CA LEU A 102 -16.93 -4.09 -5.41
C LEU A 102 -16.50 -4.97 -6.59
N ALA A 103 -17.19 -4.85 -7.73
CA ALA A 103 -16.85 -5.59 -8.94
C ALA A 103 -15.38 -5.34 -9.37
N ARG A 104 -14.95 -4.07 -9.35
CA ARG A 104 -13.57 -3.69 -9.69
C ARG A 104 -12.56 -4.14 -8.63
N SER A 105 -12.94 -4.07 -7.35
CA SER A 105 -12.09 -4.54 -6.24
C SER A 105 -11.75 -6.03 -6.34
N GLY A 106 -12.61 -6.84 -6.93
CA GLY A 106 -12.35 -8.26 -7.19
C GLY A 106 -11.09 -8.51 -8.04
N HIS A 107 -10.68 -7.54 -8.88
CA HIS A 107 -9.48 -7.67 -9.71
C HIS A 107 -8.16 -7.41 -8.96
N ILE A 108 -8.20 -6.86 -7.73
CA ILE A 108 -6.99 -6.59 -6.93
C ILE A 108 -6.19 -7.89 -6.74
N GLY A 109 -6.87 -9.01 -6.50
CA GLY A 109 -6.23 -10.31 -6.31
C GLY A 109 -5.36 -10.78 -7.49
N SER A 110 -5.53 -10.21 -8.68
CA SER A 110 -4.68 -10.52 -9.84
C SER A 110 -3.28 -9.90 -9.73
N VAL A 111 -3.13 -8.78 -9.02
CA VAL A 111 -1.85 -8.06 -8.87
C VAL A 111 -1.31 -8.06 -7.44
N MET A 112 -2.18 -8.20 -6.43
CA MET A 112 -1.82 -8.26 -5.02
C MET A 112 -2.45 -9.49 -4.37
N LYS A 113 -1.63 -10.40 -3.85
CA LYS A 113 -2.11 -11.62 -3.16
C LYS A 113 -2.03 -11.45 -1.64
N LYS A 114 -2.84 -12.25 -0.93
CA LYS A 114 -2.71 -12.37 0.53
C LYS A 114 -1.28 -12.80 0.90
N PRO A 115 -0.65 -12.18 1.91
CA PRO A 115 0.66 -12.60 2.41
C PRO A 115 0.68 -14.07 2.85
N LYS A 116 1.82 -14.72 2.69
CA LYS A 116 2.08 -16.05 3.27
C LYS A 116 2.11 -15.96 4.80
N LYS A 117 1.96 -17.11 5.49
CA LYS A 117 1.87 -17.16 6.96
C LYS A 117 3.07 -16.48 7.68
N ASN A 118 4.27 -16.59 7.12
CA ASN A 118 5.52 -16.04 7.68
C ASN A 118 6.02 -14.81 6.90
N GLU A 119 5.16 -14.12 6.15
CA GLU A 119 5.50 -12.95 5.35
C GLU A 119 4.99 -11.66 5.99
N LEU A 120 5.90 -10.69 6.19
CA LEU A 120 5.53 -9.29 6.36
C LEU A 120 5.43 -8.65 4.98
N TYR A 121 4.28 -8.10 4.65
CA TYR A 121 4.00 -7.51 3.34
C TYR A 121 3.88 -6.00 3.43
N LEU A 122 4.47 -5.31 2.45
CA LEU A 122 4.39 -3.86 2.28
C LEU A 122 3.43 -3.50 1.15
N SER A 123 2.46 -2.64 1.44
CA SER A 123 1.61 -1.97 0.45
C SER A 123 1.56 -0.46 0.69
N ASN A 124 0.99 0.27 -0.27
CA ASN A 124 0.74 1.72 -0.18
C ASN A 124 2.00 2.52 0.15
N PHE A 125 3.15 2.14 -0.44
CA PHE A 125 4.43 2.74 -0.14
C PHE A 125 4.71 3.96 -1.02
N GLY A 126 4.84 5.11 -0.39
CA GLY A 126 5.09 6.38 -1.06
C GLY A 126 6.12 7.23 -0.32
N VAL A 127 6.93 7.99 -1.07
CA VAL A 127 7.87 9.00 -0.53
C VAL A 127 7.63 10.30 -1.27
N ALA A 128 7.55 11.40 -0.52
CA ALA A 128 7.35 12.74 -1.05
C ALA A 128 8.36 13.05 -2.17
N ALA A 129 7.91 13.69 -3.25
CA ALA A 129 8.73 13.91 -4.44
C ALA A 129 10.05 14.64 -4.11
N SER A 130 9.99 15.64 -3.24
CA SER A 130 11.15 16.41 -2.75
C SER A 130 12.14 15.59 -1.92
N GLN A 131 11.69 14.47 -1.34
CA GLN A 131 12.50 13.60 -0.47
C GLN A 131 12.91 12.29 -1.13
N ARG A 132 12.65 12.16 -2.44
CA ARG A 132 13.09 10.98 -3.18
C ARG A 132 14.61 11.02 -3.38
N SER A 133 15.23 9.84 -3.32
CA SER A 133 16.68 9.63 -3.42
C SER A 133 17.51 10.17 -2.22
N THR A 134 16.89 10.66 -1.16
CA THR A 134 17.56 11.08 0.09
C THR A 134 17.71 9.96 1.12
N GLY A 135 17.24 8.76 0.82
CA GLY A 135 17.34 7.59 1.72
C GLY A 135 16.09 7.29 2.54
N VAL A 136 15.07 8.16 2.56
CA VAL A 136 13.81 7.96 3.34
C VAL A 136 13.21 6.58 3.12
N GLY A 137 12.99 6.18 1.86
CA GLY A 137 12.40 4.88 1.56
C GLY A 137 13.25 3.70 2.01
N SER A 138 14.57 3.77 1.85
CA SER A 138 15.49 2.73 2.33
C SER A 138 15.45 2.60 3.85
N THR A 139 15.45 3.72 4.57
CA THR A 139 15.41 3.74 6.03
C THR A 139 14.10 3.15 6.54
N MET A 140 12.95 3.54 5.98
CA MET A 140 11.65 2.97 6.36
C MET A 140 11.61 1.45 6.17
N ILE A 141 12.06 0.97 5.02
CA ILE A 141 12.05 -0.48 4.73
C ILE A 141 13.02 -1.21 5.64
N ASN A 142 14.26 -0.73 5.82
CA ASN A 142 15.25 -1.37 6.68
C ASN A 142 14.80 -1.45 8.15
N THR A 143 14.18 -0.39 8.68
CA THR A 143 13.59 -0.38 10.01
C THR A 143 12.53 -1.49 10.13
N LYS A 144 11.61 -1.58 9.17
CA LYS A 144 10.54 -2.59 9.20
C LYS A 144 11.04 -4.00 8.94
N VAL A 145 12.09 -4.18 8.16
CA VAL A 145 12.77 -5.46 7.96
C VAL A 145 13.45 -5.92 9.26
N ALA A 146 14.09 -5.02 10.00
CA ALA A 146 14.66 -5.33 11.31
C ALA A 146 13.60 -5.76 12.33
N GLU A 147 12.50 -5.00 12.43
CA GLU A 147 11.34 -5.34 13.26
C GLU A 147 10.74 -6.71 12.86
N ALA A 148 10.63 -6.98 11.54
CA ALA A 148 10.10 -8.24 11.04
C ALA A 148 10.95 -9.46 11.46
N ARG A 149 12.28 -9.32 11.43
CA ARG A 149 13.19 -10.37 11.93
C ARG A 149 12.97 -10.65 13.41
N GLN A 150 12.88 -9.60 14.23
CA GLN A 150 12.60 -9.73 15.67
C GLN A 150 11.23 -10.38 15.94
N GLN A 151 10.23 -10.13 15.09
CA GLN A 151 8.90 -10.73 15.19
C GLN A 151 8.81 -12.16 14.61
N GLY A 152 9.91 -12.71 14.09
CA GLY A 152 9.97 -14.07 13.56
C GLY A 152 9.40 -14.26 12.15
N TYR A 153 9.23 -13.17 11.38
CA TYR A 153 8.92 -13.31 9.97
C TYR A 153 10.11 -13.86 9.19
N GLY A 154 9.86 -14.77 8.26
CA GLY A 154 10.90 -15.37 7.40
C GLY A 154 11.01 -14.70 6.03
N VAL A 155 10.05 -13.85 5.67
CA VAL A 155 10.01 -13.17 4.38
C VAL A 155 9.48 -11.75 4.55
N PHE A 156 10.11 -10.79 3.85
CA PHE A 156 9.57 -9.47 3.59
C PHE A 156 9.20 -9.38 2.11
N GLY A 157 7.95 -9.02 1.81
CA GLY A 157 7.43 -9.02 0.44
C GLY A 157 6.67 -7.76 0.08
N LEU A 158 6.63 -7.46 -1.22
CA LEU A 158 5.83 -6.38 -1.80
C LEU A 158 5.51 -6.67 -3.26
N ASP A 159 4.57 -5.91 -3.81
CA ASP A 159 4.32 -5.86 -5.25
C ASP A 159 4.66 -4.46 -5.78
N VAL A 160 5.31 -4.40 -6.95
CA VAL A 160 5.65 -3.14 -7.63
C VAL A 160 5.10 -3.16 -9.06
N ALA A 161 4.50 -2.04 -9.49
CA ALA A 161 4.04 -1.87 -10.85
C ALA A 161 5.20 -2.02 -11.85
N ASP A 162 4.99 -2.71 -12.97
CA ASP A 162 6.00 -2.88 -14.03
C ASP A 162 6.37 -1.55 -14.70
N THR A 163 5.53 -0.54 -14.55
CA THR A 163 5.75 0.84 -15.00
C THR A 163 6.54 1.70 -14.00
N ASN A 164 6.95 1.14 -12.84
CA ASN A 164 7.71 1.88 -11.81
C ASN A 164 9.15 1.35 -11.62
N PRO A 165 10.05 1.55 -12.62
CA PRO A 165 11.43 1.04 -12.57
C PRO A 165 12.25 1.68 -11.44
N ARG A 166 11.88 2.90 -11.00
CA ARG A 166 12.56 3.58 -9.89
C ARG A 166 12.34 2.84 -8.57
N ALA A 167 11.10 2.49 -8.26
CA ALA A 167 10.79 1.73 -7.05
C ALA A 167 11.41 0.33 -7.11
N GLU A 168 11.33 -0.34 -8.27
CA GLU A 168 11.99 -1.64 -8.47
C GLU A 168 13.50 -1.57 -8.21
N LYS A 169 14.19 -0.53 -8.71
CA LYS A 169 15.62 -0.33 -8.46
C LYS A 169 15.93 -0.18 -6.97
N LEU A 170 15.11 0.56 -6.22
CA LEU A 170 15.23 0.67 -4.76
C LEU A 170 15.11 -0.69 -4.09
N TYR A 171 14.07 -1.45 -4.41
CA TYR A 171 13.82 -2.75 -3.78
C TYR A 171 14.93 -3.76 -4.09
N ARG A 172 15.41 -3.81 -5.33
CA ARG A 172 16.55 -4.66 -5.71
C ARG A 172 17.85 -4.27 -4.97
N LYS A 173 18.10 -2.96 -4.80
CA LYS A 173 19.25 -2.47 -4.00
C LYS A 173 19.16 -2.91 -2.53
N LEU A 174 17.95 -3.08 -1.99
CA LEU A 174 17.70 -3.59 -0.65
C LEU A 174 17.71 -5.14 -0.56
N GLY A 175 18.06 -5.82 -1.67
CA GLY A 175 18.18 -7.28 -1.71
C GLY A 175 16.91 -8.04 -2.06
N LEU A 176 15.80 -7.35 -2.37
CA LEU A 176 14.59 -8.04 -2.81
C LEU A 176 14.78 -8.62 -4.22
N GLN A 177 14.31 -9.84 -4.42
CA GLN A 177 14.36 -10.55 -5.70
C GLN A 177 12.95 -10.74 -6.27
N MET A 178 12.82 -10.61 -7.58
CA MET A 178 11.55 -10.87 -8.26
C MET A 178 11.27 -12.38 -8.25
N ILE A 179 10.08 -12.74 -7.77
CA ILE A 179 9.68 -14.16 -7.69
C ILE A 179 8.46 -14.46 -8.58
N GLU A 180 7.68 -13.48 -8.96
CA GLU A 180 6.49 -13.66 -9.78
C GLU A 180 6.19 -12.39 -10.60
N PHE A 181 5.77 -12.57 -11.86
CA PHE A 181 5.16 -11.51 -12.67
C PHE A 181 3.66 -11.76 -12.75
N LYS A 182 2.86 -10.74 -12.45
CA LYS A 182 1.40 -10.84 -12.38
C LYS A 182 0.78 -9.90 -13.40
N LYS A 183 -0.09 -10.45 -14.26
CA LYS A 183 -0.87 -9.65 -15.21
C LYS A 183 -2.15 -9.15 -14.55
N PHE A 184 -2.47 -7.87 -14.74
CA PHE A 184 -3.73 -7.33 -14.29
C PHE A 184 -4.89 -7.91 -15.12
N SER A 185 -5.95 -8.36 -14.47
CA SER A 185 -7.10 -9.03 -15.11
C SER A 185 -8.29 -8.12 -15.40
N GLY A 186 -8.32 -6.94 -14.79
CA GLY A 186 -9.44 -6.00 -14.95
C GLY A 186 -9.35 -5.19 -16.24
N ARG A 187 -10.51 -4.69 -16.69
CA ARG A 187 -10.60 -3.75 -17.82
C ARG A 187 -11.53 -2.59 -17.45
N ARG A 188 -11.13 -1.38 -17.80
CA ARG A 188 -11.97 -0.17 -17.76
C ARG A 188 -11.61 0.67 -18.95
N GLN A 189 -12.63 1.11 -19.70
CA GLN A 189 -12.42 1.91 -20.91
C GLN A 189 -11.57 3.16 -20.60
N GLY A 190 -10.55 3.40 -21.41
CA GLY A 190 -9.64 4.53 -21.27
C GLY A 190 -8.61 4.41 -20.12
N MET A 191 -8.55 3.28 -19.40
CA MET A 191 -7.58 3.06 -18.33
C MET A 191 -6.68 1.87 -18.62
N GLN A 192 -5.37 2.10 -18.53
CA GLN A 192 -4.35 1.06 -18.59
C GLN A 192 -3.79 0.84 -17.18
N ILE A 193 -4.15 -0.29 -16.56
CA ILE A 193 -3.64 -0.66 -15.24
C ILE A 193 -2.35 -1.46 -15.42
N PRO A 194 -1.26 -1.06 -14.75
CA PRO A 194 0.01 -1.77 -14.84
C PRO A 194 -0.10 -3.21 -14.34
N ASN A 195 0.72 -4.08 -14.92
CA ASN A 195 1.02 -5.37 -14.32
C ASN A 195 1.87 -5.18 -13.06
N SER A 196 2.09 -6.24 -12.31
CA SER A 196 2.91 -6.14 -11.11
C SER A 196 3.99 -7.22 -11.05
N LYS A 197 5.09 -6.89 -10.39
CA LYS A 197 6.19 -7.78 -10.05
C LYS A 197 6.17 -8.01 -8.55
N LYS A 198 6.00 -9.26 -8.13
CA LYS A 198 6.17 -9.65 -6.72
C LYS A 198 7.66 -9.74 -6.43
N LEU A 199 8.11 -9.00 -5.41
CA LEU A 199 9.48 -9.08 -4.90
C LEU A 199 9.48 -9.55 -3.46
N GLU A 200 10.47 -10.39 -3.13
CA GLU A 200 10.65 -10.93 -1.78
C GLU A 200 12.12 -10.81 -1.33
N LEU A 201 12.32 -10.56 -0.04
CA LEU A 201 13.59 -10.68 0.68
C LEU A 201 13.43 -11.78 1.72
N ARG A 202 14.28 -12.80 1.67
CA ARG A 202 14.35 -13.80 2.74
C ARG A 202 15.00 -13.19 3.97
N LEU A 203 14.37 -13.38 5.12
CA LEU A 203 14.86 -12.90 6.41
C LEU A 203 15.48 -14.11 7.13
N GLU A 204 16.82 -14.12 7.25
CA GLU A 204 17.50 -15.11 8.06
C GLU A 204 17.08 -14.94 9.53
N LYS A 205 16.88 -16.05 10.21
CA LYS A 205 16.67 -16.03 11.66
C LYS A 205 18.00 -15.62 12.31
N MET A 206 17.92 -14.59 13.14
CA MET A 206 19.02 -14.28 14.05
C MET A 206 19.12 -15.36 15.13
#